data_a87108fb36f8713928eb2f6c4208c5d8
#
_entry.id   a87108fb36f8713928eb2f6c4208c5d8
#
_cell.length_a   1.000
_cell.length_b   1.000
_cell.length_c   1.000
_cell.angle_alpha   90.00
_cell.angle_beta   90.00
_cell.angle_gamma   90.00
#
_symmetry.space_group_name_H-M   'P 1'
#
loop_
_entity.id
_entity.type
_entity.pdbx_description
1 polymer ?
#
loop_
_entity_poly.entity_id
_entity_poly.type
_entity_poly.pdbx_seq_one_letter_code
_entity_poly.pdbx_strand_id
1 'polypeptide(L)'
;MVQDPCPRRVLHRAQSGVDTAAQVLAENTRRAIEPLLPASEKTLPVLFNEFCSTWGKPTEETVLRHVRALKGKNLGYYVIDAGWYDDDAFEAAAKLGRWELSRKAFPHGLKYVVDAIHDAGMKAGIWFEFEVAGRDEPDCFNKTEWLLTRDGRPITAGDRRFWDMRKPEVQEYLAHRVIDFLRSNGIDYMKVDYNETIGLGCDGAESLGEGLYEQILASQQFFARIRRELPDLMLELCASGGHRLCHSFLELSCMASFSDAHECDEIPIIAANMHRIILPRQSQIWAVVKAGQPLQKLYYQICSGLLGRLCFSGEPDALSAAQWTVMDEGTAFYGKAASIIDHGVSQRFGSRIVSYRAPRGWQAVVRRGETQTLVVVHTFGAAPEAVTLPVGGKIAAQFMRYGLTVTHLDGQLTVHGFTDFDAAAFILENEV
;
A
#
# COMPACT_ATOMS: atom_id res chain seq x y z
N MET A 1 -24.25 -30.73 -12.07
CA MET A 1 -24.66 -29.82 -10.99
C MET A 1 -23.84 -28.58 -11.16
N VAL A 2 -24.44 -27.54 -11.73
CA VAL A 2 -23.81 -26.21 -11.83
C VAL A 2 -23.74 -25.70 -10.39
N GLN A 3 -22.53 -25.58 -9.82
CA GLN A 3 -22.34 -24.87 -8.56
C GLN A 3 -22.69 -23.41 -8.82
N ASP A 4 -23.74 -22.94 -8.20
CA ASP A 4 -24.15 -21.54 -8.22
C ASP A 4 -22.97 -20.69 -7.71
N PRO A 5 -22.37 -19.80 -8.53
CA PRO A 5 -21.21 -19.03 -8.15
C PRO A 5 -21.60 -17.80 -7.33
N CYS A 6 -22.58 -17.92 -6.46
CA CYS A 6 -22.94 -16.82 -5.58
C CYS A 6 -21.70 -16.45 -4.73
N PRO A 7 -21.19 -15.22 -4.81
CA PRO A 7 -20.03 -14.81 -4.04
C PRO A 7 -20.29 -15.05 -2.55
N ARG A 8 -19.30 -15.61 -1.83
CA ARG A 8 -19.42 -15.82 -0.39
C ARG A 8 -19.80 -14.51 0.27
N ARG A 9 -21.02 -14.42 0.78
CA ARG A 9 -21.50 -13.25 1.51
C ARG A 9 -21.21 -13.48 2.99
N VAL A 10 -20.42 -12.59 3.56
CA VAL A 10 -20.24 -12.52 5.01
C VAL A 10 -21.22 -11.50 5.55
N LEU A 11 -22.21 -11.99 6.31
CA LEU A 11 -23.18 -11.12 6.99
C LEU A 11 -22.93 -11.22 8.50
N HIS A 12 -22.72 -10.08 9.14
CA HIS A 12 -22.56 -10.02 10.58
C HIS A 12 -23.46 -8.95 11.21
N ARG A 13 -24.02 -9.27 12.37
CA ARG A 13 -24.78 -8.35 13.19
C ARG A 13 -23.95 -7.97 14.41
N ALA A 14 -23.59 -6.69 14.53
CA ALA A 14 -22.93 -6.15 15.70
C ALA A 14 -23.93 -5.41 16.60
N GLN A 15 -23.80 -5.57 17.92
CA GLN A 15 -24.66 -4.87 18.89
C GLN A 15 -24.11 -3.49 19.30
N SER A 16 -22.82 -3.20 19.01
CA SER A 16 -22.07 -2.06 19.54
C SER A 16 -21.37 -1.20 18.50
N GLY A 17 -22.05 -0.87 17.39
CA GLY A 17 -21.57 0.14 16.45
C GLY A 17 -20.70 -0.39 15.29
N VAL A 18 -20.31 0.56 14.40
CA VAL A 18 -19.65 0.26 13.13
C VAL A 18 -18.24 -0.33 13.30
N ASP A 19 -17.48 0.10 14.29
CA ASP A 19 -16.12 -0.39 14.52
C ASP A 19 -16.14 -1.87 14.93
N THR A 20 -17.09 -2.31 15.76
CA THR A 20 -17.23 -3.73 16.13
C THR A 20 -17.65 -4.58 14.92
N ALA A 21 -18.55 -4.10 14.08
CA ALA A 21 -18.93 -4.81 12.86
C ALA A 21 -17.75 -4.95 11.91
N ALA A 22 -16.97 -3.89 11.74
CA ALA A 22 -15.76 -3.88 10.91
C ALA A 22 -14.69 -4.85 11.42
N GLN A 23 -14.50 -4.96 12.74
CA GLN A 23 -13.54 -5.91 13.33
C GLN A 23 -13.86 -7.36 12.98
N VAL A 24 -15.13 -7.74 12.99
CA VAL A 24 -15.52 -9.12 12.62
C VAL A 24 -15.27 -9.39 11.14
N LEU A 25 -15.53 -8.42 10.26
CA LEU A 25 -15.21 -8.53 8.84
C LEU A 25 -13.69 -8.60 8.62
N ALA A 26 -12.92 -7.77 9.31
CA ALA A 26 -11.46 -7.77 9.27
C ALA A 26 -10.87 -9.11 9.74
N GLU A 27 -11.42 -9.69 10.80
CA GLU A 27 -11.00 -11.01 11.28
C GLU A 27 -11.27 -12.12 10.25
N ASN A 28 -12.36 -12.04 9.51
CA ASN A 28 -12.61 -12.97 8.40
C ASN A 28 -11.55 -12.85 7.30
N THR A 29 -11.15 -11.62 6.94
CA THR A 29 -10.04 -11.39 6.01
C THR A 29 -8.73 -11.94 6.56
N ARG A 30 -8.43 -11.73 7.84
CA ARG A 30 -7.23 -12.26 8.52
C ARG A 30 -7.12 -13.78 8.35
N ARG A 31 -8.18 -14.52 8.67
CA ARG A 31 -8.21 -15.99 8.53
C ARG A 31 -7.97 -16.46 7.10
N ALA A 32 -8.42 -15.69 6.12
CA ALA A 32 -8.21 -16.02 4.71
C ALA A 32 -6.77 -15.79 4.26
N ILE A 33 -6.13 -14.71 4.70
CA ILE A 33 -4.78 -14.35 4.23
C ILE A 33 -3.65 -15.01 5.04
N GLU A 34 -3.84 -15.25 6.33
CA GLU A 34 -2.78 -15.70 7.25
C GLU A 34 -2.04 -16.94 6.74
N PRO A 35 -2.72 -17.99 6.23
CA PRO A 35 -2.05 -19.16 5.66
C PRO A 35 -1.25 -18.87 4.38
N LEU A 36 -1.50 -17.73 3.76
CA LEU A 36 -0.94 -17.34 2.46
C LEU A 36 0.21 -16.33 2.60
N LEU A 37 0.50 -15.86 3.81
CA LEU A 37 1.53 -14.83 4.02
C LEU A 37 2.93 -15.42 3.88
N PRO A 38 3.81 -14.82 3.07
CA PRO A 38 5.23 -15.16 3.07
C PRO A 38 5.86 -15.01 4.45
N ALA A 39 6.89 -15.81 4.74
CA ALA A 39 7.57 -15.76 6.03
C ALA A 39 8.16 -14.38 6.36
N SER A 40 8.55 -13.61 5.34
CA SER A 40 9.01 -12.22 5.47
C SER A 40 7.97 -11.27 6.07
N GLU A 41 6.68 -11.59 5.91
CA GLU A 41 5.58 -10.73 6.35
C GLU A 41 5.24 -10.86 7.85
N LYS A 42 5.87 -11.79 8.56
CA LYS A 42 5.66 -11.98 10.02
C LYS A 42 6.10 -10.79 10.86
N THR A 43 7.05 -9.99 10.38
CA THR A 43 7.61 -8.84 11.11
C THR A 43 7.09 -7.50 10.60
N LEU A 44 6.20 -7.49 9.61
CA LEU A 44 5.71 -6.29 8.93
C LEU A 44 6.86 -5.37 8.47
N PRO A 45 7.77 -5.82 7.57
CA PRO A 45 8.92 -5.01 7.19
C PRO A 45 8.53 -3.64 6.62
N VAL A 46 9.32 -2.61 6.90
CA VAL A 46 9.16 -1.28 6.31
C VAL A 46 9.53 -1.33 4.83
N LEU A 47 8.78 -0.60 4.01
CA LEU A 47 9.02 -0.52 2.57
C LEU A 47 9.71 0.80 2.19
N PHE A 48 10.46 0.76 1.10
CA PHE A 48 10.79 1.93 0.30
C PHE A 48 10.30 1.71 -1.13
N ASN A 49 9.43 2.59 -1.61
CA ASN A 49 8.98 2.61 -3.00
C ASN A 49 9.50 3.88 -3.67
N GLU A 50 10.16 3.75 -4.83
CA GLU A 50 10.89 4.86 -5.44
C GLU A 50 10.02 5.84 -6.25
N PHE A 51 8.70 5.60 -6.38
CA PHE A 51 7.82 6.38 -7.25
C PHE A 51 7.93 7.89 -7.04
N CYS A 52 7.88 8.37 -5.79
CA CYS A 52 7.97 9.81 -5.48
C CYS A 52 9.39 10.38 -5.59
N SER A 53 10.38 9.56 -5.95
CA SER A 53 11.72 10.01 -6.35
C SER A 53 11.82 10.25 -7.84
N THR A 54 11.28 9.34 -8.64
CA THR A 54 11.48 9.29 -10.08
C THR A 54 10.26 9.70 -10.89
N TRP A 55 9.07 9.65 -10.26
CA TRP A 55 7.78 9.98 -10.90
C TRP A 55 7.56 9.19 -12.20
N GLY A 56 7.78 7.87 -12.14
CA GLY A 56 7.61 6.97 -13.27
C GLY A 56 8.79 6.94 -14.26
N LYS A 57 9.98 7.33 -13.79
CA LYS A 57 11.22 7.30 -14.59
C LYS A 57 12.36 6.60 -13.85
N PRO A 58 12.17 5.36 -13.35
CA PRO A 58 13.22 4.65 -12.68
C PRO A 58 14.36 4.31 -13.65
N THR A 59 15.60 4.49 -13.18
CA THR A 59 16.79 4.08 -13.91
C THR A 59 17.70 3.25 -13.02
N GLU A 60 18.52 2.41 -13.63
CA GLU A 60 19.55 1.64 -12.93
C GLU A 60 20.40 2.55 -12.03
N GLU A 61 20.84 3.70 -12.54
CA GLU A 61 21.64 4.66 -11.79
C GLU A 61 20.92 5.16 -10.54
N THR A 62 19.65 5.58 -10.69
CA THR A 62 18.85 6.11 -9.58
C THR A 62 18.59 5.03 -8.54
N VAL A 63 18.18 3.84 -8.95
CA VAL A 63 17.95 2.71 -8.03
C VAL A 63 19.22 2.37 -7.26
N LEU A 64 20.37 2.23 -7.92
CA LEU A 64 21.62 1.92 -7.25
C LEU A 64 22.09 3.04 -6.30
N ARG A 65 21.80 4.30 -6.61
CA ARG A 65 22.08 5.44 -5.71
C ARG A 65 21.22 5.37 -4.45
N HIS A 66 19.93 5.10 -4.59
CA HIS A 66 19.03 4.90 -3.44
C HIS A 66 19.43 3.68 -2.60
N VAL A 67 19.73 2.55 -3.24
CA VAL A 67 20.15 1.32 -2.56
C VAL A 67 21.40 1.56 -1.70
N ARG A 68 22.36 2.33 -2.21
CA ARG A 68 23.55 2.71 -1.41
C ARG A 68 23.18 3.55 -0.18
N ALA A 69 22.27 4.51 -0.31
CA ALA A 69 21.83 5.36 0.80
C ALA A 69 21.01 4.58 1.84
N LEU A 70 20.26 3.57 1.41
CA LEU A 70 19.38 2.76 2.25
C LEU A 70 20.09 1.54 2.88
N LYS A 71 21.30 1.19 2.42
CA LYS A 71 22.05 0.05 2.94
C LYS A 71 22.28 0.17 4.45
N GLY A 72 21.93 -0.88 5.18
CA GLY A 72 22.06 -0.93 6.64
C GLY A 72 20.95 -0.19 7.42
N LYS A 73 19.96 0.36 6.73
CA LYS A 73 18.75 0.90 7.36
C LYS A 73 17.74 -0.19 7.63
N ASN A 74 16.83 0.04 8.56
CA ASN A 74 15.80 -0.93 8.95
C ASN A 74 14.65 -0.96 7.91
N LEU A 75 14.96 -1.40 6.70
CA LEU A 75 14.04 -1.53 5.56
C LEU A 75 14.05 -2.97 5.05
N GLY A 76 12.87 -3.51 4.77
CA GLY A 76 12.73 -4.88 4.27
C GLY A 76 12.55 -4.99 2.76
N TYR A 77 12.00 -3.95 2.12
CA TYR A 77 11.72 -3.97 0.68
C TYR A 77 12.18 -2.68 0.00
N TYR A 78 12.69 -2.82 -1.23
CA TYR A 78 12.86 -1.73 -2.19
C TYR A 78 12.02 -2.04 -3.43
N VAL A 79 11.07 -1.16 -3.78
CA VAL A 79 10.12 -1.36 -4.88
C VAL A 79 10.43 -0.41 -6.03
N ILE A 80 10.70 -0.97 -7.21
CA ILE A 80 10.79 -0.25 -8.48
C ILE A 80 9.36 -0.10 -9.00
N ASP A 81 8.86 1.14 -9.08
CA ASP A 81 7.49 1.45 -9.49
C ASP A 81 7.36 1.60 -11.02
N ALA A 82 6.28 2.17 -11.51
CA ALA A 82 5.98 2.31 -12.93
C ALA A 82 7.11 2.97 -13.74
N GLY A 83 7.24 2.61 -15.04
CA GLY A 83 8.18 3.21 -15.99
C GLY A 83 9.43 2.39 -16.28
N TRP A 84 9.67 1.27 -15.59
CA TRP A 84 10.83 0.39 -15.82
C TRP A 84 10.85 -0.27 -17.21
N TYR A 85 9.73 -0.26 -17.91
CA TYR A 85 9.47 -0.86 -19.23
C TYR A 85 9.52 0.17 -20.37
N ASP A 86 9.72 1.46 -20.08
CA ASP A 86 9.67 2.54 -21.07
C ASP A 86 11.05 3.15 -21.33
N ASP A 87 11.48 3.18 -22.63
CA ASP A 87 12.74 3.77 -23.02
C ASP A 87 12.70 5.31 -23.08
N ASP A 88 11.54 5.89 -23.25
CA ASP A 88 11.38 7.34 -23.50
C ASP A 88 10.80 8.12 -22.31
N ALA A 89 10.33 7.44 -21.29
CA ALA A 89 9.97 7.96 -19.97
C ALA A 89 9.00 9.17 -19.91
N PHE A 90 8.16 9.39 -20.92
CA PHE A 90 7.21 10.51 -20.93
C PHE A 90 5.74 10.07 -20.85
N GLU A 91 5.41 8.86 -21.30
CA GLU A 91 4.05 8.35 -21.33
C GLU A 91 4.00 6.87 -20.91
N ALA A 92 4.55 6.56 -19.74
CA ALA A 92 4.61 5.18 -19.22
C ALA A 92 3.25 4.47 -19.26
N ALA A 93 2.15 5.19 -19.03
CA ALA A 93 0.79 4.68 -19.14
C ALA A 93 0.40 4.24 -20.56
N ALA A 94 1.03 4.75 -21.58
CA ALA A 94 0.73 4.41 -22.97
C ALA A 94 1.51 3.20 -23.49
N LYS A 95 2.56 2.74 -22.76
CA LYS A 95 3.43 1.61 -23.15
C LYS A 95 3.21 0.34 -22.34
N LEU A 96 2.00 0.13 -21.85
CA LEU A 96 1.60 -1.05 -21.09
C LEU A 96 1.30 -2.24 -21.99
N GLY A 97 1.56 -3.46 -21.51
CA GLY A 97 1.11 -4.69 -22.14
C GLY A 97 2.22 -5.62 -22.60
N ARG A 98 3.33 -5.11 -23.15
CA ARG A 98 4.46 -5.93 -23.58
C ARG A 98 5.32 -6.42 -22.41
N TRP A 99 5.47 -5.60 -21.38
CA TRP A 99 6.23 -5.87 -20.17
C TRP A 99 7.68 -6.32 -20.44
N GLU A 100 8.35 -5.57 -21.30
CA GLU A 100 9.77 -5.74 -21.61
C GLU A 100 10.59 -4.66 -20.93
N LEU A 101 11.73 -5.05 -20.36
CA LEU A 101 12.61 -4.14 -19.66
C LEU A 101 13.21 -3.08 -20.60
N SER A 102 13.14 -1.82 -20.21
CA SER A 102 13.85 -0.73 -20.86
C SER A 102 15.37 -0.98 -20.82
N ARG A 103 15.98 -1.19 -21.98
CA ARG A 103 17.43 -1.36 -22.09
C ARG A 103 18.19 -0.06 -21.95
N LYS A 104 17.52 1.08 -22.19
CA LYS A 104 18.08 2.41 -21.98
C LYS A 104 18.14 2.76 -20.49
N ALA A 105 17.06 2.48 -19.75
CA ALA A 105 17.00 2.75 -18.33
C ALA A 105 17.81 1.74 -17.49
N PHE A 106 17.87 0.47 -17.92
CA PHE A 106 18.54 -0.63 -17.23
C PHE A 106 19.53 -1.35 -18.17
N PRO A 107 20.66 -0.74 -18.54
CA PRO A 107 21.60 -1.27 -19.54
C PRO A 107 22.22 -2.61 -19.16
N HIS A 108 22.43 -2.89 -17.86
CA HIS A 108 22.98 -4.17 -17.38
C HIS A 108 21.88 -5.21 -17.06
N GLY A 109 20.60 -4.86 -17.27
CA GLY A 109 19.45 -5.71 -17.00
C GLY A 109 18.92 -5.60 -15.58
N LEU A 110 17.65 -6.00 -15.40
CA LEU A 110 16.96 -5.87 -14.11
C LEU A 110 17.63 -6.68 -12.99
N LYS A 111 18.10 -7.90 -13.33
CA LYS A 111 18.73 -8.78 -12.35
C LYS A 111 19.96 -8.14 -11.68
N TYR A 112 20.73 -7.35 -12.42
CA TYR A 112 21.88 -6.62 -11.86
C TYR A 112 21.47 -5.67 -10.72
N VAL A 113 20.36 -4.99 -10.89
CA VAL A 113 19.79 -4.06 -9.88
C VAL A 113 19.16 -4.84 -8.72
N VAL A 114 18.45 -5.92 -9.03
CA VAL A 114 17.84 -6.81 -8.02
C VAL A 114 18.92 -7.42 -7.12
N ASP A 115 20.01 -7.91 -7.68
CA ASP A 115 21.14 -8.45 -6.91
C ASP A 115 21.73 -7.38 -5.97
N ALA A 116 21.86 -6.13 -6.43
CA ALA A 116 22.32 -5.02 -5.60
C ALA A 116 21.36 -4.68 -4.44
N ILE A 117 20.05 -4.80 -4.67
CA ILE A 117 19.02 -4.63 -3.63
C ILE A 117 19.19 -5.75 -2.59
N HIS A 118 19.34 -7.00 -3.02
CA HIS A 118 19.55 -8.15 -2.14
C HIS A 118 20.85 -8.02 -1.33
N ASP A 119 21.96 -7.61 -1.97
CA ASP A 119 23.26 -7.37 -1.32
C ASP A 119 23.21 -6.24 -0.28
N ALA A 120 22.22 -5.34 -0.38
CA ALA A 120 21.95 -4.32 0.62
C ALA A 120 21.08 -4.82 1.78
N GLY A 121 20.62 -6.07 1.74
CA GLY A 121 19.79 -6.71 2.77
C GLY A 121 18.29 -6.46 2.63
N MET A 122 17.85 -5.92 1.50
CA MET A 122 16.44 -5.70 1.18
C MET A 122 15.93 -6.72 0.16
N LYS A 123 14.64 -6.94 0.11
CA LYS A 123 13.95 -7.69 -0.93
C LYS A 123 13.55 -6.77 -2.07
N ALA A 124 13.61 -7.28 -3.31
CA ALA A 124 13.34 -6.51 -4.51
C ALA A 124 11.87 -6.59 -4.94
N GLY A 125 11.26 -5.44 -5.16
CA GLY A 125 9.89 -5.32 -5.65
C GLY A 125 9.81 -4.64 -7.02
N ILE A 126 8.71 -4.92 -7.74
CA ILE A 126 8.43 -4.31 -9.03
C ILE A 126 6.92 -4.06 -9.21
N TRP A 127 6.58 -3.04 -9.99
CA TRP A 127 5.22 -2.65 -10.32
C TRP A 127 4.74 -3.23 -11.66
N PHE A 128 3.45 -3.59 -11.71
CA PHE A 128 2.75 -3.99 -12.93
C PHE A 128 1.32 -3.42 -12.96
N GLU A 129 0.82 -3.11 -14.15
CA GLU A 129 -0.60 -2.93 -14.46
C GLU A 129 -0.98 -3.95 -15.56
N PHE A 130 -0.90 -5.24 -15.25
CA PHE A 130 -0.86 -6.31 -16.26
C PHE A 130 -2.20 -6.57 -16.96
N GLU A 131 -3.31 -6.05 -16.46
CA GLU A 131 -4.65 -6.31 -17.04
C GLU A 131 -4.96 -5.39 -18.23
N VAL A 132 -4.03 -4.56 -18.67
CA VAL A 132 -4.25 -3.56 -19.70
C VAL A 132 -3.18 -3.60 -20.79
N ALA A 133 -3.55 -3.06 -21.98
CA ALA A 133 -2.66 -2.75 -23.10
C ALA A 133 -2.66 -1.25 -23.36
N GLY A 134 -1.49 -0.64 -23.46
CA GLY A 134 -1.29 0.79 -23.70
C GLY A 134 -1.32 1.16 -25.19
N ARG A 135 -1.74 2.39 -25.48
CA ARG A 135 -1.89 2.93 -26.83
C ARG A 135 -0.60 2.83 -27.68
N ASP A 136 0.56 3.04 -27.05
CA ASP A 136 1.86 3.09 -27.74
C ASP A 136 2.54 1.71 -27.83
N GLU A 137 1.80 0.64 -27.47
CA GLU A 137 2.15 -0.76 -27.74
C GLU A 137 1.16 -1.36 -28.76
N PRO A 138 1.28 -1.03 -30.07
CA PRO A 138 0.28 -1.35 -31.08
C PRO A 138 0.03 -2.85 -31.23
N ASP A 139 1.04 -3.69 -31.00
CA ASP A 139 0.93 -5.15 -31.06
C ASP A 139 0.01 -5.71 -29.95
N CYS A 140 -0.08 -5.01 -28.83
CA CYS A 140 -0.98 -5.31 -27.73
C CYS A 140 -2.31 -4.59 -27.90
N PHE A 141 -2.26 -3.27 -28.12
CA PHE A 141 -3.42 -2.40 -28.17
C PHE A 141 -4.40 -2.71 -29.31
N ASN A 142 -3.91 -3.21 -30.45
CA ASN A 142 -4.72 -3.55 -31.61
C ASN A 142 -5.04 -5.05 -31.74
N LYS A 143 -4.67 -5.85 -30.76
CA LYS A 143 -4.97 -7.29 -30.73
C LYS A 143 -6.41 -7.52 -30.26
N THR A 144 -7.37 -7.09 -31.08
CA THR A 144 -8.79 -6.99 -30.73
C THR A 144 -9.39 -8.31 -30.28
N GLU A 145 -8.89 -9.45 -30.78
CA GLU A 145 -9.33 -10.78 -30.37
C GLU A 145 -8.96 -11.15 -28.93
N TRP A 146 -8.07 -10.40 -28.28
CA TRP A 146 -7.65 -10.57 -26.89
C TRP A 146 -8.24 -9.52 -25.94
N LEU A 147 -8.91 -8.50 -26.49
CA LEU A 147 -9.39 -7.37 -25.71
C LEU A 147 -10.86 -7.53 -25.33
N LEU A 148 -11.22 -6.93 -24.21
CA LEU A 148 -12.61 -6.73 -23.82
C LEU A 148 -13.31 -5.82 -24.82
N THR A 149 -14.53 -6.22 -25.22
CA THR A 149 -15.39 -5.43 -26.12
C THR A 149 -16.69 -5.03 -25.43
N ARG A 150 -17.28 -3.96 -25.96
CA ARG A 150 -18.67 -3.55 -25.71
C ARG A 150 -19.30 -3.15 -27.02
N ASP A 151 -20.45 -3.74 -27.33
CA ASP A 151 -21.13 -3.58 -28.63
C ASP A 151 -20.18 -3.89 -29.80
N GLY A 152 -19.35 -4.93 -29.65
CA GLY A 152 -18.39 -5.40 -30.64
C GLY A 152 -17.15 -4.50 -30.83
N ARG A 153 -16.94 -3.48 -29.99
CA ARG A 153 -15.81 -2.57 -30.07
C ARG A 153 -14.92 -2.69 -28.83
N PRO A 154 -13.57 -2.64 -28.98
CA PRO A 154 -12.67 -2.63 -27.84
C PRO A 154 -12.99 -1.51 -26.86
N ILE A 155 -13.09 -1.86 -25.57
CA ILE A 155 -13.27 -0.88 -24.50
C ILE A 155 -11.97 -0.11 -24.35
N THR A 156 -12.06 1.22 -24.52
CA THR A 156 -10.91 2.12 -24.40
C THR A 156 -11.20 3.17 -23.33
N ALA A 157 -10.28 3.34 -22.38
CA ALA A 157 -10.31 4.37 -21.34
C ALA A 157 -8.94 5.07 -21.31
N GLY A 158 -8.91 6.37 -21.63
CA GLY A 158 -7.66 7.08 -21.79
C GLY A 158 -6.75 6.39 -22.82
N ASP A 159 -5.52 6.09 -22.40
CA ASP A 159 -4.52 5.40 -23.21
C ASP A 159 -4.54 3.88 -23.08
N ARG A 160 -5.56 3.31 -22.43
CA ARG A 160 -5.65 1.88 -22.10
C ARG A 160 -6.79 1.17 -22.81
N ARG A 161 -6.55 -0.07 -23.18
CA ARG A 161 -7.52 -1.12 -23.47
C ARG A 161 -7.32 -2.26 -22.51
N PHE A 162 -8.33 -3.10 -22.32
CA PHE A 162 -8.34 -4.11 -21.28
C PHE A 162 -8.26 -5.51 -21.89
N TRP A 163 -7.38 -6.36 -21.33
CA TRP A 163 -7.32 -7.77 -21.70
C TRP A 163 -8.58 -8.50 -21.24
N ASP A 164 -9.10 -9.35 -22.09
CA ASP A 164 -10.14 -10.31 -21.72
C ASP A 164 -9.50 -11.49 -20.95
N MET A 165 -9.47 -11.35 -19.63
CA MET A 165 -8.86 -12.34 -18.72
C MET A 165 -9.59 -13.69 -18.75
N ARG A 166 -10.79 -13.77 -19.33
CA ARG A 166 -11.54 -15.02 -19.53
C ARG A 166 -10.91 -15.92 -20.60
N LYS A 167 -10.02 -15.37 -21.45
CA LYS A 167 -9.36 -16.07 -22.54
C LYS A 167 -8.09 -16.77 -22.06
N PRO A 168 -7.98 -18.11 -22.24
CA PRO A 168 -6.79 -18.86 -21.82
C PRO A 168 -5.48 -18.34 -22.45
N GLU A 169 -5.52 -17.95 -23.72
CA GLU A 169 -4.36 -17.41 -24.44
C GLU A 169 -3.86 -16.09 -23.86
N VAL A 170 -4.74 -15.25 -23.31
CA VAL A 170 -4.38 -14.02 -22.60
C VAL A 170 -3.71 -14.38 -21.28
N GLN A 171 -4.28 -15.31 -20.54
CA GLN A 171 -3.70 -15.75 -19.26
C GLN A 171 -2.31 -16.39 -19.45
N GLU A 172 -2.11 -17.19 -20.50
CA GLU A 172 -0.79 -17.77 -20.80
C GLU A 172 0.21 -16.68 -21.24
N TYR A 173 -0.20 -15.75 -22.08
CA TYR A 173 0.63 -14.59 -22.42
C TYR A 173 1.09 -13.84 -21.19
N LEU A 174 0.16 -13.50 -20.30
CA LEU A 174 0.48 -12.78 -19.05
C LEU A 174 1.30 -13.62 -18.08
N ALA A 175 1.11 -14.94 -18.04
CA ALA A 175 1.97 -15.80 -17.24
C ALA A 175 3.44 -15.71 -17.68
N HIS A 176 3.70 -15.75 -18.98
CA HIS A 176 5.06 -15.56 -19.51
C HIS A 176 5.62 -14.16 -19.26
N ARG A 177 4.78 -13.11 -19.43
CA ARG A 177 5.22 -11.72 -19.30
C ARG A 177 5.38 -11.27 -17.85
N VAL A 178 4.63 -11.85 -16.91
CA VAL A 178 4.63 -11.46 -15.51
C VAL A 178 5.29 -12.53 -14.63
N ILE A 179 4.75 -13.74 -14.60
CA ILE A 179 5.20 -14.78 -13.66
C ILE A 179 6.63 -15.22 -13.97
N ASP A 180 6.94 -15.52 -15.26
CA ASP A 180 8.28 -15.91 -15.64
C ASP A 180 9.29 -14.76 -15.53
N PHE A 181 8.84 -13.53 -15.78
CA PHE A 181 9.66 -12.34 -15.58
C PHE A 181 10.05 -12.16 -14.10
N LEU A 182 9.07 -12.25 -13.18
CA LEU A 182 9.32 -12.18 -11.73
C LEU A 182 10.31 -13.26 -11.29
N ARG A 183 10.07 -14.51 -11.72
CA ARG A 183 10.91 -15.66 -11.37
C ARG A 183 12.33 -15.51 -11.89
N SER A 184 12.51 -15.15 -13.17
CA SER A 184 13.83 -15.06 -13.81
C SER A 184 14.70 -13.93 -13.27
N ASN A 185 14.07 -12.87 -12.74
CA ASN A 185 14.79 -11.73 -12.15
C ASN A 185 14.95 -11.84 -10.63
N GLY A 186 14.34 -12.83 -9.97
CA GLY A 186 14.45 -13.01 -8.52
C GLY A 186 13.66 -11.96 -7.73
N ILE A 187 12.49 -11.56 -8.23
CA ILE A 187 11.64 -10.56 -7.59
C ILE A 187 10.87 -11.18 -6.42
N ASP A 188 10.88 -10.51 -5.27
CA ASP A 188 10.23 -10.93 -4.03
C ASP A 188 8.88 -10.23 -3.79
N TYR A 189 8.61 -9.13 -4.49
CA TYR A 189 7.45 -8.27 -4.25
C TYR A 189 6.89 -7.76 -5.58
N MET A 190 5.57 -7.82 -5.73
CA MET A 190 4.89 -7.25 -6.88
C MET A 190 3.77 -6.30 -6.42
N LYS A 191 3.81 -5.04 -6.87
CA LYS A 191 2.70 -4.10 -6.80
C LYS A 191 1.87 -4.21 -8.07
N VAL A 192 0.58 -4.50 -7.91
CA VAL A 192 -0.36 -4.61 -9.03
C VAL A 192 -1.29 -3.42 -9.04
N ASP A 193 -1.24 -2.66 -10.10
CA ASP A 193 -2.08 -1.49 -10.31
C ASP A 193 -3.22 -1.74 -11.30
N TYR A 194 -4.20 -0.83 -11.32
CA TYR A 194 -5.35 -0.82 -12.23
C TYR A 194 -5.96 0.58 -12.24
N ASN A 195 -5.50 1.43 -13.16
CA ASN A 195 -5.72 2.88 -13.08
C ASN A 195 -6.90 3.39 -13.90
N GLU A 196 -7.57 2.50 -14.65
CA GLU A 196 -8.76 2.85 -15.41
C GLU A 196 -9.88 1.83 -15.16
N THR A 197 -11.08 2.13 -15.61
CA THR A 197 -12.25 1.27 -15.39
C THR A 197 -12.91 0.86 -16.71
N ILE A 198 -13.34 -0.41 -16.80
CA ILE A 198 -14.14 -0.91 -17.91
C ILE A 198 -15.59 -0.40 -17.89
N GLY A 199 -16.02 0.28 -16.84
CA GLY A 199 -17.33 0.88 -16.71
C GLY A 199 -18.47 -0.15 -16.53
N LEU A 200 -19.54 -0.01 -17.31
CA LEU A 200 -20.80 -0.76 -17.12
C LEU A 200 -20.73 -2.27 -17.38
N GLY A 201 -19.63 -2.75 -17.96
CA GLY A 201 -19.46 -4.18 -18.28
C GLY A 201 -18.93 -4.41 -19.68
N CYS A 202 -18.92 -5.67 -20.12
CA CYS A 202 -18.35 -6.10 -21.38
C CYS A 202 -19.19 -7.20 -22.04
N ASP A 203 -18.97 -7.39 -23.35
CA ASP A 203 -19.59 -8.44 -24.14
C ASP A 203 -19.11 -9.85 -23.73
N GLY A 204 -19.76 -10.88 -24.27
CA GLY A 204 -19.33 -12.28 -24.18
C GLY A 204 -20.04 -13.09 -23.10
N ALA A 205 -21.11 -12.55 -22.49
CA ALA A 205 -22.01 -13.23 -21.58
C ALA A 205 -23.46 -12.84 -21.85
N GLU A 206 -24.43 -13.32 -21.04
CA GLU A 206 -25.85 -13.03 -21.23
C GLU A 206 -26.19 -11.54 -21.06
N SER A 207 -25.38 -10.82 -20.30
CA SER A 207 -25.49 -9.38 -20.10
C SER A 207 -24.12 -8.73 -19.92
N LEU A 208 -24.04 -7.40 -20.09
CA LEU A 208 -22.80 -6.65 -19.82
C LEU A 208 -22.33 -6.81 -18.37
N GLY A 209 -23.27 -6.86 -17.42
CA GLY A 209 -22.97 -7.06 -16.00
C GLY A 209 -22.42 -8.45 -15.70
N GLU A 210 -22.96 -9.49 -16.34
CA GLU A 210 -22.45 -10.85 -16.25
C GLU A 210 -21.03 -10.94 -16.84
N GLY A 211 -20.81 -10.34 -18.02
CA GLY A 211 -19.48 -10.27 -18.62
C GLY A 211 -18.47 -9.59 -17.71
N LEU A 212 -18.85 -8.51 -17.01
CA LEU A 212 -17.99 -7.86 -16.01
C LEU A 212 -17.69 -8.78 -14.82
N TYR A 213 -18.70 -9.50 -14.34
CA TYR A 213 -18.53 -10.42 -13.22
C TYR A 213 -17.57 -11.57 -13.58
N GLU A 214 -17.74 -12.19 -14.75
CA GLU A 214 -16.84 -13.23 -15.25
C GLU A 214 -15.40 -12.70 -15.44
N GLN A 215 -15.24 -11.48 -15.95
CA GLN A 215 -13.95 -10.83 -16.09
C GLN A 215 -13.25 -10.65 -14.72
N ILE A 216 -13.99 -10.20 -13.70
CA ILE A 216 -13.46 -10.04 -12.34
C ILE A 216 -13.03 -11.40 -11.77
N LEU A 217 -13.84 -12.45 -11.95
CA LEU A 217 -13.47 -13.80 -11.51
C LEU A 217 -12.22 -14.32 -12.21
N ALA A 218 -12.10 -14.08 -13.52
CA ALA A 218 -10.93 -14.49 -14.30
C ALA A 218 -9.67 -13.73 -13.86
N SER A 219 -9.77 -12.43 -13.55
CA SER A 219 -8.70 -11.66 -12.95
C SER A 219 -8.27 -12.27 -11.59
N GLN A 220 -9.22 -12.55 -10.71
CA GLN A 220 -8.94 -13.17 -9.41
C GLN A 220 -8.28 -14.55 -9.54
N GLN A 221 -8.67 -15.35 -10.54
CA GLN A 221 -8.03 -16.64 -10.84
C GLN A 221 -6.56 -16.45 -11.26
N PHE A 222 -6.25 -15.38 -12.00
CA PHE A 222 -4.86 -15.08 -12.36
C PHE A 222 -4.03 -14.64 -11.13
N PHE A 223 -4.57 -13.82 -10.22
CA PHE A 223 -3.94 -13.54 -8.93
C PHE A 223 -3.69 -14.81 -8.12
N ALA A 224 -4.65 -15.71 -8.05
CA ALA A 224 -4.49 -17.00 -7.39
C ALA A 224 -3.43 -17.89 -8.08
N ARG A 225 -3.31 -17.82 -9.41
CA ARG A 225 -2.22 -18.47 -10.17
C ARG A 225 -0.87 -17.92 -9.78
N ILE A 226 -0.70 -16.60 -9.74
CA ILE A 226 0.55 -15.94 -9.31
C ILE A 226 0.95 -16.46 -7.91
N ARG A 227 0.05 -16.46 -6.95
CA ARG A 227 0.33 -16.93 -5.60
C ARG A 227 0.72 -18.40 -5.53
N ARG A 228 0.08 -19.25 -6.35
CA ARG A 228 0.38 -20.68 -6.41
C ARG A 228 1.75 -20.95 -7.02
N GLU A 229 2.13 -20.18 -8.05
CA GLU A 229 3.39 -20.37 -8.78
C GLU A 229 4.57 -19.65 -8.12
N LEU A 230 4.30 -18.61 -7.32
CA LEU A 230 5.28 -17.81 -6.57
C LEU A 230 4.79 -17.63 -5.11
N PRO A 231 4.80 -18.69 -4.29
CA PRO A 231 4.20 -18.67 -2.95
C PRO A 231 4.89 -17.69 -1.97
N ASP A 232 6.17 -17.40 -2.18
CA ASP A 232 6.96 -16.48 -1.35
C ASP A 232 6.87 -15.02 -1.83
N LEU A 233 6.16 -14.75 -2.95
CA LEU A 233 5.97 -13.42 -3.48
C LEU A 233 5.05 -12.59 -2.58
N MET A 234 5.52 -11.44 -2.15
CA MET A 234 4.68 -10.44 -1.50
C MET A 234 3.86 -9.71 -2.55
N LEU A 235 2.53 -9.79 -2.45
CA LEU A 235 1.59 -9.21 -3.42
C LEU A 235 0.86 -8.01 -2.83
N GLU A 236 1.05 -6.83 -3.44
CA GLU A 236 0.32 -5.59 -3.15
C GLU A 236 -0.73 -5.31 -4.22
N LEU A 237 -1.95 -5.03 -3.79
CA LEU A 237 -3.01 -4.43 -4.61
C LEU A 237 -2.93 -2.91 -4.53
N CYS A 238 -2.86 -2.22 -5.68
CA CYS A 238 -3.00 -0.77 -5.74
C CYS A 238 -4.38 -0.38 -6.31
N ALA A 239 -4.59 -0.51 -7.60
CA ALA A 239 -5.78 -0.07 -8.30
C ALA A 239 -6.08 1.42 -8.03
N SER A 240 -5.17 2.29 -8.47
CA SER A 240 -5.24 3.75 -8.28
C SER A 240 -5.39 4.18 -6.82
N GLY A 241 -4.89 3.36 -5.90
CA GLY A 241 -4.99 3.62 -4.47
C GLY A 241 -6.42 3.47 -3.92
N GLY A 242 -6.98 2.26 -4.00
CA GLY A 242 -8.19 1.94 -3.27
C GLY A 242 -9.41 1.50 -4.05
N HIS A 243 -9.34 1.38 -5.38
CA HIS A 243 -10.49 0.96 -6.18
C HIS A 243 -10.84 -0.54 -6.05
N ARG A 244 -9.92 -1.37 -5.50
CA ARG A 244 -10.10 -2.83 -5.33
C ARG A 244 -10.03 -3.28 -3.88
N LEU A 245 -10.56 -2.52 -2.94
CA LEU A 245 -10.59 -2.87 -1.51
C LEU A 245 -11.79 -3.78 -1.14
N CYS A 246 -12.28 -4.58 -2.07
CA CYS A 246 -13.29 -5.58 -1.78
C CYS A 246 -12.65 -6.86 -1.21
N HIS A 247 -13.38 -7.58 -0.36
CA HIS A 247 -12.90 -8.76 0.34
C HIS A 247 -12.29 -9.81 -0.60
N SER A 248 -12.91 -10.08 -1.74
CA SER A 248 -12.46 -11.09 -2.70
C SER A 248 -11.10 -10.80 -3.37
N PHE A 249 -10.65 -9.55 -3.38
CA PHE A 249 -9.28 -9.19 -3.76
C PHE A 249 -8.34 -9.10 -2.55
N LEU A 250 -8.83 -8.59 -1.41
CA LEU A 250 -8.03 -8.49 -0.19
C LEU A 250 -7.55 -9.85 0.31
N GLU A 251 -8.36 -10.90 0.17
CA GLU A 251 -7.96 -12.27 0.54
C GLU A 251 -6.91 -12.90 -0.40
N LEU A 252 -6.64 -12.27 -1.54
CA LEU A 252 -5.59 -12.68 -2.49
C LEU A 252 -4.29 -11.90 -2.31
N SER A 253 -4.26 -10.85 -1.48
CA SER A 253 -3.12 -9.95 -1.35
C SER A 253 -2.54 -9.91 0.06
N CYS A 254 -1.24 -9.64 0.16
CA CYS A 254 -0.59 -9.43 1.45
C CYS A 254 -0.74 -7.97 1.92
N MET A 255 -0.89 -7.07 0.97
CA MET A 255 -0.97 -5.62 1.19
C MET A 255 -1.90 -4.98 0.16
N ALA A 256 -2.47 -3.83 0.50
CA ALA A 256 -3.21 -2.99 -0.43
C ALA A 256 -2.93 -1.51 -0.16
N SER A 257 -2.67 -0.75 -1.21
CA SER A 257 -2.68 0.70 -1.17
C SER A 257 -4.11 1.22 -1.11
N PHE A 258 -4.40 2.14 -0.22
CA PHE A 258 -5.74 2.72 -0.10
C PHE A 258 -5.85 4.12 -0.72
N SER A 259 -4.74 4.74 -1.08
CA SER A 259 -4.69 6.07 -1.65
C SER A 259 -3.35 6.33 -2.33
N ASP A 260 -3.40 6.96 -3.51
CA ASP A 260 -2.22 7.49 -4.19
C ASP A 260 -1.94 8.96 -3.82
N ALA A 261 -2.52 9.45 -2.72
CA ALA A 261 -2.21 10.76 -2.16
C ALA A 261 -0.85 10.73 -1.46
N HIS A 262 0.24 10.82 -2.21
CA HIS A 262 1.59 10.55 -1.71
C HIS A 262 2.12 11.56 -0.70
N GLU A 263 1.84 12.85 -0.90
CA GLU A 263 2.43 13.94 -0.12
C GLU A 263 1.38 14.79 0.61
N CYS A 264 0.19 14.28 0.72
CA CYS A 264 -0.95 15.04 1.21
C CYS A 264 -1.09 14.95 2.72
N ASP A 265 -1.52 16.05 3.32
CA ASP A 265 -1.77 16.12 4.76
C ASP A 265 -3.05 15.35 5.16
N GLU A 266 -3.87 14.96 4.18
CA GLU A 266 -5.07 14.15 4.38
C GLU A 266 -4.82 12.64 4.56
N ILE A 267 -3.62 12.11 4.23
CA ILE A 267 -3.31 10.68 4.39
C ILE A 267 -3.71 10.15 5.77
N PRO A 268 -3.34 10.77 6.89
CA PRO A 268 -3.72 10.24 8.21
C PRO A 268 -5.23 10.26 8.45
N ILE A 269 -5.99 11.16 7.80
CA ILE A 269 -7.45 11.23 7.92
C ILE A 269 -8.09 9.99 7.27
N ILE A 270 -7.61 9.61 6.09
CA ILE A 270 -8.06 8.42 5.37
C ILE A 270 -7.63 7.19 6.18
N ALA A 271 -6.34 7.08 6.51
CA ALA A 271 -5.74 5.96 7.21
C ALA A 271 -6.41 5.65 8.56
N ALA A 272 -6.79 6.68 9.32
CA ALA A 272 -7.47 6.52 10.61
C ALA A 272 -8.84 5.83 10.52
N ASN A 273 -9.44 5.75 9.33
CA ASN A 273 -10.72 5.09 9.09
C ASN A 273 -10.59 3.76 8.35
N MET A 274 -9.42 3.47 7.77
CA MET A 274 -9.23 2.30 6.92
C MET A 274 -9.31 0.97 7.66
N HIS A 275 -9.04 0.92 8.97
CA HIS A 275 -9.21 -0.28 9.79
C HIS A 275 -10.63 -0.86 9.76
N ARG A 276 -11.61 -0.11 9.23
CA ARG A 276 -13.00 -0.56 9.03
C ARG A 276 -13.20 -1.37 7.76
N ILE A 277 -12.26 -1.33 6.84
CA ILE A 277 -12.36 -1.97 5.52
C ILE A 277 -11.23 -2.96 5.30
N ILE A 278 -10.01 -2.61 5.69
CA ILE A 278 -8.77 -3.32 5.42
C ILE A 278 -8.01 -3.55 6.73
N LEU A 279 -7.36 -4.69 6.86
CA LEU A 279 -6.50 -4.95 8.01
C LEU A 279 -5.37 -3.92 8.08
N PRO A 280 -5.02 -3.40 9.26
CA PRO A 280 -3.88 -2.48 9.38
C PRO A 280 -2.58 -3.06 8.82
N ARG A 281 -2.33 -4.37 8.99
CA ARG A 281 -1.20 -5.06 8.40
C ARG A 281 -1.18 -5.04 6.86
N GLN A 282 -2.35 -4.91 6.22
CA GLN A 282 -2.47 -4.81 4.76
C GLN A 282 -2.48 -3.37 4.25
N SER A 283 -2.72 -2.38 5.13
CA SER A 283 -2.91 -0.99 4.73
C SER A 283 -1.57 -0.30 4.48
N GLN A 284 -1.10 -0.26 3.23
CA GLN A 284 0.10 0.47 2.85
C GLN A 284 -0.12 1.98 2.94
N ILE A 285 0.80 2.69 3.59
CA ILE A 285 0.68 4.12 3.87
C ILE A 285 1.97 4.83 3.48
N TRP A 286 1.86 5.79 2.59
CA TRP A 286 2.97 6.60 2.11
C TRP A 286 3.51 7.54 3.18
N ALA A 287 4.84 7.60 3.30
CA ALA A 287 5.61 8.58 4.05
C ALA A 287 6.72 9.13 3.13
N VAL A 288 6.40 10.20 2.41
CA VAL A 288 7.31 10.75 1.39
C VAL A 288 8.29 11.73 2.01
N VAL A 289 9.57 11.39 1.98
CA VAL A 289 10.66 12.14 2.64
C VAL A 289 11.48 12.87 1.58
N LYS A 290 11.53 14.19 1.66
CA LYS A 290 12.32 15.02 0.74
C LYS A 290 13.40 15.82 1.48
N ALA A 291 14.51 16.07 0.78
CA ALA A 291 15.53 16.99 1.25
C ALA A 291 14.92 18.36 1.57
N GLY A 292 15.36 18.97 2.67
CA GLY A 292 14.88 20.29 3.07
C GLY A 292 13.49 20.37 3.70
N GLN A 293 12.75 19.26 3.82
CA GLN A 293 11.50 19.25 4.59
C GLN A 293 11.77 19.53 6.07
N PRO A 294 10.89 20.29 6.77
CA PRO A 294 10.95 20.44 8.21
C PRO A 294 10.82 19.10 8.93
N LEU A 295 11.56 18.90 10.03
CA LEU A 295 11.49 17.66 10.82
C LEU A 295 10.06 17.35 11.31
N GLN A 296 9.27 18.37 11.66
CA GLN A 296 7.86 18.21 12.03
C GLN A 296 7.07 17.47 10.94
N LYS A 297 7.31 17.75 9.65
CA LYS A 297 6.66 17.07 8.54
C LYS A 297 7.04 15.59 8.49
N LEU A 298 8.28 15.25 8.81
CA LEU A 298 8.74 13.85 8.88
C LEU A 298 8.02 13.10 10.01
N TYR A 299 7.95 13.70 11.21
CA TYR A 299 7.19 13.10 12.33
C TYR A 299 5.73 12.87 11.94
N TYR A 300 5.10 13.86 11.30
CA TYR A 300 3.72 13.76 10.82
C TYR A 300 3.52 12.60 9.85
N GLN A 301 4.39 12.47 8.84
CA GLN A 301 4.31 11.44 7.81
C GLN A 301 4.62 10.04 8.37
N ILE A 302 5.61 9.91 9.23
CA ILE A 302 5.96 8.62 9.87
C ILE A 302 4.83 8.19 10.81
N CYS A 303 4.27 9.10 11.61
CA CYS A 303 3.09 8.82 12.42
C CYS A 303 1.88 8.38 11.58
N SER A 304 1.72 8.91 10.36
CA SER A 304 0.70 8.40 9.43
C SER A 304 0.96 6.93 9.07
N GLY A 305 2.21 6.57 8.78
CA GLY A 305 2.62 5.19 8.49
C GLY A 305 2.40 4.21 9.65
N LEU A 306 2.44 4.69 10.91
CA LEU A 306 2.13 3.87 12.10
C LEU A 306 0.65 3.44 12.19
N LEU A 307 -0.21 4.02 11.37
CA LEU A 307 -1.61 3.59 11.28
C LEU A 307 -1.77 2.28 10.49
N GLY A 308 -0.74 1.84 9.74
CA GLY A 308 -0.72 0.61 8.96
C GLY A 308 0.69 0.17 8.60
N ARG A 309 0.94 -0.10 7.32
CA ARG A 309 2.25 -0.51 6.77
C ARG A 309 3.02 0.72 6.31
N LEU A 310 4.09 1.03 7.02
CA LEU A 310 4.95 2.16 6.70
C LEU A 310 5.68 1.93 5.37
N CYS A 311 5.43 2.80 4.41
CA CYS A 311 6.08 2.83 3.11
C CYS A 311 6.76 4.19 2.89
N PHE A 312 8.07 4.23 2.95
CA PHE A 312 8.83 5.42 2.57
C PHE A 312 8.91 5.57 1.05
N SER A 313 9.04 6.82 0.63
CA SER A 313 9.41 7.22 -0.72
C SER A 313 10.17 8.55 -0.67
N GLY A 314 10.64 9.05 -1.82
CA GLY A 314 11.29 10.37 -1.92
C GLY A 314 12.79 10.30 -2.15
N GLU A 315 13.56 11.13 -1.46
CA GLU A 315 14.97 11.46 -1.79
C GLU A 315 15.95 10.91 -0.74
N PRO A 316 16.13 9.57 -0.60
CA PRO A 316 16.93 8.98 0.48
C PRO A 316 18.41 9.37 0.39
N ASP A 317 18.92 9.60 -0.81
CA ASP A 317 20.32 9.97 -1.07
C ASP A 317 20.63 11.47 -0.83
N ALA A 318 19.60 12.30 -0.57
CA ALA A 318 19.73 13.73 -0.35
C ALA A 318 19.36 14.18 1.08
N LEU A 319 18.99 13.25 1.96
CA LEU A 319 18.53 13.57 3.32
C LEU A 319 19.70 14.04 4.21
N SER A 320 19.41 15.03 5.05
CA SER A 320 20.33 15.49 6.10
C SER A 320 20.46 14.45 7.21
N ALA A 321 21.54 14.55 8.00
CA ALA A 321 21.75 13.70 9.19
C ALA A 321 20.59 13.79 10.19
N ALA A 322 20.00 14.98 10.39
CA ALA A 322 18.87 15.17 11.28
C ALA A 322 17.59 14.46 10.76
N GLN A 323 17.35 14.48 9.44
CA GLN A 323 16.24 13.75 8.83
C GLN A 323 16.44 12.24 8.96
N TRP A 324 17.67 11.74 8.72
CA TRP A 324 18.00 10.35 8.94
C TRP A 324 17.79 9.91 10.40
N THR A 325 18.16 10.75 11.39
CA THR A 325 17.87 10.44 12.79
C THR A 325 16.38 10.21 13.03
N VAL A 326 15.51 11.09 12.51
CA VAL A 326 14.06 10.93 12.66
C VAL A 326 13.55 9.65 11.95
N MET A 327 14.07 9.32 10.77
CA MET A 327 13.70 8.08 10.07
C MET A 327 14.15 6.83 10.83
N ASP A 328 15.38 6.82 11.34
CA ASP A 328 15.92 5.69 12.12
C ASP A 328 15.13 5.49 13.43
N GLU A 329 14.79 6.57 14.14
CA GLU A 329 13.92 6.53 15.32
C GLU A 329 12.51 6.05 14.97
N GLY A 330 11.93 6.54 13.87
CA GLY A 330 10.61 6.17 13.40
C GLY A 330 10.51 4.70 13.00
N THR A 331 11.50 4.17 12.28
CA THR A 331 11.54 2.73 11.92
C THR A 331 11.77 1.84 13.12
N ALA A 332 12.59 2.28 14.10
CA ALA A 332 12.76 1.56 15.35
C ALA A 332 11.47 1.54 16.19
N PHE A 333 10.75 2.65 16.24
CA PHE A 333 9.43 2.72 16.90
C PHE A 333 8.40 1.84 16.18
N TYR A 334 8.38 1.87 14.84
CA TYR A 334 7.50 1.02 14.01
C TYR A 334 7.74 -0.47 14.32
N GLY A 335 8.99 -0.90 14.40
CA GLY A 335 9.33 -2.28 14.76
C GLY A 335 8.76 -2.71 16.10
N LYS A 336 8.76 -1.82 17.12
CA LYS A 336 8.11 -2.08 18.43
C LYS A 336 6.59 -2.13 18.32
N ALA A 337 6.00 -1.35 17.42
CA ALA A 337 4.56 -1.29 17.20
C ALA A 337 4.02 -2.41 16.29
N ALA A 338 4.88 -3.15 15.59
CA ALA A 338 4.50 -4.08 14.53
C ALA A 338 3.45 -5.12 14.96
N SER A 339 3.64 -5.76 16.12
CA SER A 339 2.67 -6.72 16.67
C SER A 339 1.31 -6.09 16.98
N ILE A 340 1.31 -4.83 17.47
CA ILE A 340 0.08 -4.10 17.77
C ILE A 340 -0.62 -3.68 16.46
N ILE A 341 0.16 -3.29 15.45
CA ILE A 341 -0.37 -2.98 14.11
C ILE A 341 -1.00 -4.23 13.50
N ASP A 342 -0.38 -5.37 13.63
CA ASP A 342 -0.87 -6.62 13.09
C ASP A 342 -2.17 -7.10 13.74
N HIS A 343 -2.21 -7.19 15.07
CA HIS A 343 -3.26 -7.91 15.80
C HIS A 343 -4.19 -7.00 16.62
N GLY A 344 -3.81 -5.74 16.84
CA GLY A 344 -4.54 -4.84 17.71
C GLY A 344 -5.88 -4.36 17.14
N VAL A 345 -6.77 -4.06 18.04
CA VAL A 345 -8.12 -3.54 17.75
C VAL A 345 -8.12 -2.01 17.79
N SER A 346 -8.52 -1.40 16.69
CA SER A 346 -8.46 0.05 16.52
C SER A 346 -9.76 0.76 16.90
N GLN A 347 -9.61 1.92 17.54
CA GLN A 347 -10.69 2.87 17.82
C GLN A 347 -10.22 4.28 17.47
N ARG A 348 -11.04 5.04 16.74
CA ARG A 348 -10.76 6.43 16.40
C ARG A 348 -11.38 7.39 17.42
N PHE A 349 -10.61 8.41 17.80
CA PHE A 349 -11.02 9.53 18.66
C PHE A 349 -10.80 10.86 17.94
N GLY A 350 -11.40 11.93 18.47
CA GLY A 350 -11.16 13.30 18.04
C GLY A 350 -12.26 13.91 17.18
N SER A 351 -11.94 15.03 16.57
CA SER A 351 -12.87 15.86 15.81
C SER A 351 -13.46 15.12 14.61
N ARG A 352 -14.69 15.49 14.25
CA ARG A 352 -15.22 15.15 12.93
C ARG A 352 -14.50 16.01 11.89
N ILE A 353 -13.70 15.37 11.03
CA ILE A 353 -13.05 16.08 9.95
C ILE A 353 -14.05 16.24 8.80
N VAL A 354 -14.43 17.49 8.52
CA VAL A 354 -15.46 17.83 7.53
C VAL A 354 -14.86 17.96 6.13
N SER A 355 -13.60 18.41 6.05
CA SER A 355 -12.88 18.55 4.78
C SER A 355 -11.48 17.97 4.91
N TYR A 356 -11.09 17.07 4.00
CA TYR A 356 -9.71 16.56 3.93
C TYR A 356 -8.77 17.51 3.16
N ARG A 357 -9.29 18.48 2.39
CA ARG A 357 -8.51 19.52 1.70
C ARG A 357 -8.17 20.71 2.59
N ALA A 358 -8.97 20.94 3.62
CA ALA A 358 -8.75 21.97 4.62
C ALA A 358 -9.11 21.42 6.01
N PRO A 359 -8.40 20.38 6.48
CA PRO A 359 -8.73 19.71 7.73
C PRO A 359 -8.46 20.62 8.92
N ARG A 360 -9.29 20.52 9.96
CA ARG A 360 -9.16 21.30 11.20
C ARG A 360 -9.39 20.42 12.42
N GLY A 361 -8.73 20.78 13.52
CA GLY A 361 -8.82 20.08 14.79
C GLY A 361 -7.81 18.94 14.92
N TRP A 362 -8.22 17.81 15.44
CA TRP A 362 -7.34 16.68 15.74
C TRP A 362 -8.05 15.33 15.59
N GLN A 363 -7.25 14.31 15.49
CA GLN A 363 -7.70 12.91 15.61
C GLN A 363 -6.65 12.06 16.31
N ALA A 364 -7.11 10.94 16.88
CA ALA A 364 -6.21 9.89 17.33
C ALA A 364 -6.76 8.50 16.96
N VAL A 365 -5.87 7.56 16.73
CA VAL A 365 -6.18 6.12 16.67
C VAL A 365 -5.52 5.47 17.88
N VAL A 366 -6.35 4.83 18.70
CA VAL A 366 -5.93 3.98 19.80
C VAL A 366 -6.10 2.54 19.33
N ARG A 367 -5.01 1.80 19.24
CA ARG A 367 -5.02 0.39 18.84
C ARG A 367 -4.57 -0.46 20.02
N ARG A 368 -5.50 -1.25 20.55
CA ARG A 368 -5.27 -2.10 21.72
C ARG A 368 -4.85 -3.50 21.27
N GLY A 369 -3.62 -3.88 21.58
CA GLY A 369 -3.12 -5.25 21.52
C GLY A 369 -3.35 -5.99 22.84
N GLU A 370 -2.85 -7.21 22.93
CA GLU A 370 -3.00 -8.05 24.11
C GLU A 370 -2.30 -7.46 25.34
N THR A 371 -1.04 -7.07 25.21
CA THR A 371 -0.20 -6.58 26.32
C THR A 371 0.12 -5.08 26.21
N GLN A 372 -0.03 -4.50 25.03
CA GLN A 372 0.36 -3.12 24.75
C GLN A 372 -0.69 -2.40 23.89
N THR A 373 -0.74 -1.10 24.03
CA THR A 373 -1.60 -0.19 23.26
C THR A 373 -0.75 0.81 22.48
N LEU A 374 -1.01 0.91 21.18
CA LEU A 374 -0.45 1.97 20.31
C LEU A 374 -1.43 3.12 20.22
N VAL A 375 -0.94 4.34 20.49
CA VAL A 375 -1.67 5.59 20.33
C VAL A 375 -0.97 6.42 19.27
N VAL A 376 -1.70 6.88 18.26
CA VAL A 376 -1.17 7.80 17.23
C VAL A 376 -2.09 9.01 17.16
N VAL A 377 -1.55 10.19 17.39
CA VAL A 377 -2.28 11.47 17.38
C VAL A 377 -1.83 12.30 16.18
N HIS A 378 -2.77 12.92 15.48
CA HIS A 378 -2.51 13.93 14.45
C HIS A 378 -3.32 15.18 14.74
N THR A 379 -2.73 16.34 14.54
CA THR A 379 -3.43 17.63 14.53
C THR A 379 -3.44 18.22 13.12
N PHE A 380 -4.41 19.07 12.86
CA PHE A 380 -4.62 19.74 11.57
C PHE A 380 -4.71 21.25 11.80
N GLY A 381 -5.19 22.02 10.82
CA GLY A 381 -5.40 23.45 11.00
C GLY A 381 -6.25 23.75 12.24
N ALA A 382 -5.94 24.83 12.94
CA ALA A 382 -6.49 25.18 14.26
C ALA A 382 -6.30 24.04 15.30
N ALA A 383 -5.09 23.56 15.39
CA ALA A 383 -4.70 22.55 16.37
C ALA A 383 -5.01 22.98 17.80
N PRO A 384 -5.53 22.09 18.66
CA PRO A 384 -5.63 22.36 20.07
C PRO A 384 -4.22 22.38 20.71
N GLU A 385 -4.03 23.16 21.76
CA GLU A 385 -2.79 23.20 22.52
C GLU A 385 -2.45 21.84 23.17
N ALA A 386 -3.50 21.10 23.55
CA ALA A 386 -3.38 19.78 24.16
C ALA A 386 -4.46 18.82 23.65
N VAL A 387 -4.11 17.53 23.59
CA VAL A 387 -5.02 16.43 23.30
C VAL A 387 -4.98 15.44 24.45
N THR A 388 -6.16 15.15 25.03
CA THR A 388 -6.34 14.18 26.11
C THR A 388 -7.13 12.96 25.62
N LEU A 389 -6.64 11.78 25.94
CA LEU A 389 -7.22 10.49 25.55
C LEU A 389 -7.42 9.58 26.75
N PRO A 390 -8.54 8.85 26.86
CA PRO A 390 -8.79 7.88 27.94
C PRO A 390 -8.01 6.57 27.67
N VAL A 391 -6.72 6.59 27.95
CA VAL A 391 -5.82 5.46 27.75
C VAL A 391 -4.99 5.28 29.00
N GLY A 392 -5.18 4.15 29.69
CA GLY A 392 -4.41 3.71 30.85
C GLY A 392 -3.10 3.01 30.45
N GLY A 393 -2.29 2.67 31.45
CA GLY A 393 -1.04 1.93 31.28
C GLY A 393 0.20 2.81 31.42
N LYS A 394 1.40 2.22 31.35
CA LYS A 394 2.68 2.90 31.48
C LYS A 394 3.27 3.16 30.09
N ILE A 395 3.72 4.37 29.82
CA ILE A 395 4.41 4.69 28.55
C ILE A 395 5.71 3.88 28.47
N ALA A 396 5.77 2.96 27.50
CA ALA A 396 6.92 2.10 27.21
C ALA A 396 7.81 2.68 26.10
N ALA A 397 7.21 3.40 25.13
CA ALA A 397 7.94 4.07 24.06
C ALA A 397 7.16 5.28 23.56
N GLN A 398 7.89 6.24 23.00
CA GLN A 398 7.30 7.43 22.37
C GLN A 398 8.08 7.80 21.11
N PHE A 399 7.34 8.37 20.13
CA PHE A 399 7.88 8.97 18.93
C PHE A 399 7.17 10.30 18.68
N MET A 400 7.88 11.38 18.96
CA MET A 400 7.35 12.74 18.86
C MET A 400 8.49 13.74 18.69
N ARG A 401 8.21 14.88 18.06
CA ARG A 401 9.21 15.94 17.90
C ARG A 401 9.57 16.60 19.24
N TYR A 402 10.73 17.22 19.27
CA TYR A 402 11.12 18.09 20.37
C TYR A 402 10.12 19.24 20.56
N GLY A 403 9.83 19.59 21.81
CA GLY A 403 8.89 20.64 22.19
C GLY A 403 7.47 20.15 22.49
N LEU A 404 7.11 18.89 22.13
CA LEU A 404 5.94 18.25 22.68
C LEU A 404 6.25 17.70 24.08
N THR A 405 5.27 17.76 24.99
CA THR A 405 5.36 17.15 26.32
C THR A 405 4.17 16.23 26.55
N VAL A 406 4.38 15.18 27.33
CA VAL A 406 3.34 14.19 27.63
C VAL A 406 3.18 14.03 29.14
N THR A 407 1.93 13.99 29.59
CA THR A 407 1.56 13.60 30.96
C THR A 407 0.61 12.42 30.90
N HIS A 408 0.79 11.49 31.83
CA HIS A 408 -0.08 10.33 31.97
C HIS A 408 -0.50 10.22 33.44
N LEU A 409 -1.78 10.52 33.71
CA LEU A 409 -2.35 10.56 35.05
C LEU A 409 -3.82 10.07 35.03
N ASP A 410 -4.21 9.30 36.05
CA ASP A 410 -5.58 8.83 36.25
C ASP A 410 -6.20 8.16 35.02
N GLY A 411 -5.41 7.34 34.31
CA GLY A 411 -5.85 6.62 33.10
C GLY A 411 -6.05 7.54 31.89
N GLN A 412 -5.49 8.75 31.92
CA GLN A 412 -5.54 9.70 30.80
C GLN A 412 -4.13 10.04 30.29
N LEU A 413 -3.95 9.91 28.99
CA LEU A 413 -2.77 10.38 28.27
C LEU A 413 -3.05 11.77 27.71
N THR A 414 -2.27 12.77 28.14
CA THR A 414 -2.39 14.15 27.62
C THR A 414 -1.07 14.56 26.97
N VAL A 415 -1.15 15.02 25.72
CA VAL A 415 0.00 15.53 24.96
C VAL A 415 -0.20 17.03 24.74
N HIS A 416 0.82 17.83 25.08
CA HIS A 416 0.80 19.30 25.00
C HIS A 416 1.80 19.82 23.97
N GLY A 417 1.56 21.04 23.49
CA GLY A 417 2.47 21.79 22.63
C GLY A 417 2.27 21.50 21.14
N PHE A 418 1.14 20.93 20.77
CA PHE A 418 0.82 20.72 19.36
C PHE A 418 0.69 22.04 18.59
N THR A 419 1.12 21.98 17.35
CA THR A 419 0.92 23.01 16.33
C THR A 419 0.10 22.43 15.16
N ASP A 420 -0.23 23.26 14.17
CA ASP A 420 -0.93 22.79 12.97
C ASP A 420 -0.08 21.77 12.22
N PHE A 421 -0.73 20.69 11.75
CA PHE A 421 -0.10 19.57 11.02
C PHE A 421 1.05 18.92 11.79
N ASP A 422 0.78 18.53 13.01
CA ASP A 422 1.71 17.89 13.93
C ASP A 422 1.25 16.49 14.32
N ALA A 423 2.16 15.66 14.84
CA ALA A 423 1.82 14.31 15.26
C ALA A 423 2.73 13.78 16.37
N ALA A 424 2.19 12.79 17.10
CA ALA A 424 2.93 12.04 18.10
C ALA A 424 2.39 10.60 18.18
N ALA A 425 3.26 9.65 18.56
CA ALA A 425 2.87 8.27 18.81
C ALA A 425 3.45 7.73 20.11
N PHE A 426 2.70 6.84 20.76
CA PHE A 426 3.05 6.24 22.04
C PHE A 426 2.72 4.75 22.05
N ILE A 427 3.56 3.96 22.70
CA ILE A 427 3.26 2.57 23.08
C ILE A 427 3.13 2.56 24.59
N LEU A 428 2.00 2.06 25.10
CA LEU A 428 1.74 1.91 26.53
C LEU A 428 1.62 0.40 26.86
N GLU A 429 2.19 -0.01 27.97
CA GLU A 429 1.94 -1.32 28.58
C GLU A 429 0.54 -1.30 29.20
N ASN A 430 -0.30 -2.28 28.87
CA ASN A 430 -1.64 -2.37 29.43
C ASN A 430 -1.57 -2.65 30.94
N GLU A 431 -2.51 -2.07 31.69
CA GLU A 431 -2.67 -2.44 33.11
C GLU A 431 -3.17 -3.90 33.18
N VAL A 432 -2.56 -4.69 34.03
CA VAL A 432 -2.92 -6.12 34.25
C VAL A 432 -4.19 -6.22 35.08
#